data_6ff4b2fd89b721fbc411684ff61d0201
#
_entry.id   6ff4b2fd89b721fbc411684ff61d0201
#
_cell.length_a   1.000
_cell.length_b   1.000
_cell.length_c   1.000
_cell.angle_alpha   90.00
_cell.angle_beta   90.00
_cell.angle_gamma   90.00
#
_symmetry.space_group_name_H-M   'P 1'
#
loop_
_entity.id
_entity.type
_entity.pdbx_description
1 polymer ?
#
loop_
_entity_poly.entity_id
_entity_poly.type
_entity_poly.pdbx_seq_one_letter_code
_entity_poly.pdbx_strand_id
1 'polypeptide(L)'
;SLPEQLKKENKKFQYGVIGAGRRAKEYESTINFLVNNQIVYRSYKISSVKSPLSSCRETDSFKLYLPDDGLLFSMLHVTLKQLLSDERIKEILYENSIAKTLAEAGYGLYYYQSEGKAEVSFVIQNRMGKIIPIELITKRDSKAKSLAVFMKKFTVTEAYRVTENNFSTKKEIRYIPVYAMFCLNDNRM
;
A
#
# COMPACT_ATOMS: atom_id res chain seq x y z
N SER A 1 -3.68 -4.83 17.63
CA SER A 1 -2.58 -5.55 16.95
C SER A 1 -2.28 -5.01 15.54
N LEU A 2 -3.28 -4.51 14.77
CA LEU A 2 -3.04 -4.00 13.42
C LEU A 2 -2.03 -2.84 13.39
N PRO A 3 -2.16 -1.77 14.21
CA PRO A 3 -1.18 -0.68 14.21
C PRO A 3 0.24 -1.15 14.54
N GLU A 4 0.39 -2.12 15.43
CA GLU A 4 1.68 -2.69 15.78
C GLU A 4 2.31 -3.47 14.61
N GLN A 5 1.50 -4.05 13.74
CA GLN A 5 2.00 -4.71 12.53
C GLN A 5 2.42 -3.70 11.47
N LEU A 6 1.72 -2.57 11.34
CA LEU A 6 2.08 -1.47 10.45
C LEU A 6 3.38 -0.76 10.87
N LYS A 7 3.76 -0.81 12.15
CA LYS A 7 5.04 -0.30 12.64
C LYS A 7 6.24 -1.16 12.23
N LYS A 8 6.04 -2.41 11.81
CA LYS A 8 7.15 -3.30 11.41
C LYS A 8 7.69 -2.90 10.05
N GLU A 9 8.96 -3.19 9.81
CA GLU A 9 9.61 -2.96 8.52
C GLU A 9 8.91 -3.75 7.40
N ASN A 10 8.59 -5.03 7.69
CA ASN A 10 7.71 -5.84 6.85
C ASN A 10 6.28 -5.72 7.38
N LYS A 11 5.47 -4.91 6.74
CA LYS A 11 4.06 -4.66 7.08
C LYS A 11 3.12 -5.82 6.71
N LYS A 12 3.67 -6.98 6.28
CA LYS A 12 2.90 -8.20 6.02
C LYS A 12 2.15 -8.62 7.28
N PHE A 13 0.86 -8.92 7.13
CA PHE A 13 0.03 -9.36 8.24
C PHE A 13 0.52 -10.71 8.79
N GLN A 14 0.69 -10.78 10.10
CA GLN A 14 1.22 -11.95 10.80
C GLN A 14 0.20 -12.43 11.84
N TYR A 15 -0.40 -13.58 11.60
CA TYR A 15 -1.38 -14.19 12.50
C TYR A 15 -0.83 -14.47 13.91
N GLY A 16 0.42 -14.89 14.03
CA GLY A 16 1.08 -15.17 15.29
C GLY A 16 1.22 -13.98 16.24
N VAL A 17 1.06 -12.73 15.72
CA VAL A 17 1.04 -11.51 16.56
C VAL A 17 -0.30 -11.32 17.26
N ILE A 18 -1.38 -11.93 16.76
CA ILE A 18 -2.71 -11.84 17.37
C ILE A 18 -2.84 -12.82 18.54
N GLY A 19 -2.27 -14.00 18.40
CA GLY A 19 -2.29 -15.03 19.45
C GLY A 19 -1.23 -16.09 19.19
N ALA A 20 -0.43 -16.36 20.21
CA ALA A 20 0.62 -17.37 20.13
C ALA A 20 0.03 -18.76 19.83
N GLY A 21 0.61 -19.45 18.83
CA GLY A 21 0.22 -20.82 18.48
C GLY A 21 -1.05 -20.97 17.63
N ARG A 22 -1.76 -19.89 17.32
CA ARG A 22 -2.97 -19.92 16.50
C ARG A 22 -2.65 -19.92 15.00
N ARG A 23 -3.45 -20.67 14.22
CA ARG A 23 -3.25 -20.86 12.78
C ARG A 23 -4.04 -19.83 11.97
N ALA A 24 -3.54 -19.52 10.77
CA ALA A 24 -4.18 -18.63 9.81
C ALA A 24 -5.67 -18.95 9.59
N LYS A 25 -6.03 -20.23 9.48
CA LYS A 25 -7.39 -20.71 9.24
C LYS A 25 -8.41 -20.26 10.30
N GLU A 26 -7.97 -20.07 11.55
CA GLU A 26 -8.85 -19.65 12.65
C GLU A 26 -9.29 -18.18 12.55
N TYR A 27 -8.47 -17.35 11.90
CA TYR A 27 -8.72 -15.92 11.78
C TYR A 27 -9.21 -15.49 10.41
N GLU A 28 -9.11 -16.37 9.41
CA GLU A 28 -9.44 -16.01 8.02
C GLU A 28 -10.90 -15.59 7.85
N SER A 29 -11.83 -16.29 8.51
CA SER A 29 -13.25 -15.92 8.50
C SER A 29 -13.47 -14.52 9.11
N THR A 30 -12.79 -14.23 10.24
CA THR A 30 -12.87 -12.93 10.90
C THR A 30 -12.28 -11.83 10.02
N ILE A 31 -11.12 -12.07 9.41
CA ILE A 31 -10.51 -11.09 8.50
C ILE A 31 -11.40 -10.86 7.28
N ASN A 32 -11.96 -11.92 6.69
CA ASN A 32 -12.90 -11.80 5.59
C ASN A 32 -14.15 -11.01 5.98
N PHE A 33 -14.69 -11.23 7.18
CA PHE A 33 -15.79 -10.42 7.71
C PHE A 33 -15.41 -8.93 7.79
N LEU A 34 -14.24 -8.60 8.34
CA LEU A 34 -13.77 -7.22 8.46
C LEU A 34 -13.57 -6.56 7.07
N VAL A 35 -13.02 -7.30 6.10
CA VAL A 35 -12.82 -6.81 4.73
C VAL A 35 -14.15 -6.60 4.01
N ASN A 36 -15.08 -7.58 4.09
CA ASN A 36 -16.38 -7.51 3.42
C ASN A 36 -17.26 -6.38 3.96
N ASN A 37 -17.08 -6.02 5.24
CA ASN A 37 -17.77 -4.89 5.86
C ASN A 37 -16.97 -3.58 5.79
N GLN A 38 -15.89 -3.53 5.01
CA GLN A 38 -15.04 -2.35 4.81
C GLN A 38 -14.46 -1.76 6.12
N ILE A 39 -14.33 -2.59 7.16
CA ILE A 39 -13.70 -2.22 8.44
C ILE A 39 -12.17 -2.20 8.28
N VAL A 40 -11.65 -2.96 7.34
CA VAL A 40 -10.24 -2.93 6.91
C VAL A 40 -10.16 -3.12 5.39
N TYR A 41 -9.11 -2.58 4.78
CA TYR A 41 -8.75 -2.86 3.38
C TYR A 41 -7.60 -3.85 3.33
N ARG A 42 -7.70 -4.82 2.40
CA ARG A 42 -6.66 -5.85 2.21
C ARG A 42 -5.90 -5.59 0.91
N SER A 43 -4.57 -5.50 1.02
CA SER A 43 -3.65 -5.44 -0.11
C SER A 43 -2.89 -6.75 -0.23
N TYR A 44 -3.06 -7.47 -1.34
CA TYR A 44 -2.40 -8.76 -1.56
C TYR A 44 -1.02 -8.60 -2.17
N LYS A 45 -0.08 -9.45 -1.76
CA LYS A 45 1.21 -9.58 -2.45
C LYS A 45 0.98 -10.15 -3.86
N ILE A 46 1.76 -9.63 -4.81
CA ILE A 46 1.90 -10.22 -6.15
C ILE A 46 3.37 -10.51 -6.45
N SER A 47 3.64 -11.63 -7.10
CA SER A 47 4.99 -12.02 -7.59
C SER A 47 5.12 -11.88 -9.10
N SER A 48 4.00 -11.78 -9.81
CA SER A 48 3.93 -11.59 -11.26
C SER A 48 2.94 -10.48 -11.61
N VAL A 49 2.97 -10.01 -12.85
CA VAL A 49 2.08 -8.95 -13.36
C VAL A 49 1.44 -9.44 -14.64
N LYS A 50 0.15 -9.80 -14.56
CA LYS A 50 -0.70 -10.22 -15.68
C LYS A 50 -2.08 -9.58 -15.53
N SER A 51 -2.81 -9.44 -16.61
CA SER A 51 -4.21 -9.01 -16.59
C SER A 51 -5.14 -10.24 -16.59
N PRO A 52 -6.12 -10.34 -15.70
CA PRO A 52 -6.41 -9.41 -14.61
C PRO A 52 -5.40 -9.56 -13.45
N LEU A 53 -5.03 -8.43 -12.82
CA LEU A 53 -4.04 -8.42 -11.74
C LEU A 53 -4.46 -9.26 -10.53
N SER A 54 -5.78 -9.43 -10.32
CA SER A 54 -6.34 -10.31 -9.28
C SER A 54 -5.90 -11.78 -9.40
N SER A 55 -5.57 -12.25 -10.60
CA SER A 55 -5.07 -13.61 -10.81
C SER A 55 -3.64 -13.84 -10.30
N CYS A 56 -2.90 -12.75 -10.03
CA CYS A 56 -1.51 -12.79 -9.58
C CYS A 56 -1.35 -12.75 -8.06
N ARG A 57 -2.47 -12.67 -7.31
CA ARG A 57 -2.43 -12.51 -5.85
C ARG A 57 -1.93 -13.77 -5.12
N GLU A 58 -1.08 -13.56 -4.15
CA GLU A 58 -0.71 -14.57 -3.16
C GLU A 58 -1.68 -14.46 -1.96
N THR A 59 -2.55 -15.46 -1.76
CA THR A 59 -3.60 -15.41 -0.74
C THR A 59 -3.06 -15.40 0.69
N ASP A 60 -1.89 -16.01 0.91
CA ASP A 60 -1.26 -16.13 2.22
C ASP A 60 -0.37 -14.94 2.58
N SER A 61 -0.30 -13.95 1.71
CA SER A 61 0.59 -12.82 1.87
C SER A 61 -0.12 -11.51 1.56
N PHE A 62 -0.49 -10.78 2.62
CA PHE A 62 -1.22 -9.52 2.48
C PHE A 62 -0.86 -8.53 3.57
N LYS A 63 -1.21 -7.27 3.34
CA LYS A 63 -1.21 -6.17 4.30
C LYS A 63 -2.66 -5.77 4.58
N LEU A 64 -2.91 -5.19 5.76
CA LEU A 64 -4.21 -4.63 6.12
C LEU A 64 -4.05 -3.14 6.43
N TYR A 65 -5.01 -2.35 5.98
CA TYR A 65 -5.08 -0.91 6.21
C TYR A 65 -6.44 -0.54 6.80
N LEU A 66 -6.49 0.59 7.50
CA LEU A 66 -7.73 1.09 8.10
C LEU A 66 -8.42 2.10 7.14
N PRO A 67 -9.76 2.14 7.12
CA PRO A 67 -10.50 3.10 6.31
C PRO A 67 -10.47 4.53 6.88
N ASP A 68 -10.00 4.69 8.11
CA ASP A 68 -9.93 5.99 8.78
C ASP A 68 -8.53 6.27 9.32
N ASP A 69 -7.92 7.37 8.83
CA ASP A 69 -6.56 7.77 9.21
C ASP A 69 -6.52 8.34 10.64
N GLY A 70 -7.62 8.95 11.10
CA GLY A 70 -7.75 9.45 12.47
C GLY A 70 -7.84 8.31 13.49
N LEU A 71 -8.57 7.25 13.12
CA LEU A 71 -8.61 6.03 13.92
C LEU A 71 -7.23 5.39 14.01
N LEU A 72 -6.51 5.26 12.88
CA LEU A 72 -5.14 4.74 12.89
C LEU A 72 -4.23 5.60 13.76
N PHE A 73 -4.29 6.93 13.62
CA PHE A 73 -3.50 7.87 14.43
C PHE A 73 -3.77 7.67 15.93
N SER A 74 -5.04 7.57 16.33
CA SER A 74 -5.45 7.31 17.70
C SER A 74 -4.91 5.97 18.22
N MET A 75 -5.03 4.91 17.44
CA MET A 75 -4.56 3.57 17.80
C MET A 75 -3.04 3.44 17.86
N LEU A 76 -2.31 4.30 17.17
CA LEU A 76 -0.84 4.38 17.25
C LEU A 76 -0.37 5.00 18.55
N HIS A 77 -1.24 5.67 19.30
CA HIS A 77 -0.93 6.41 20.53
C HIS A 77 0.21 7.41 20.35
N VAL A 78 0.23 8.10 19.23
CA VAL A 78 1.25 9.11 18.90
C VAL A 78 0.70 10.53 19.06
N THR A 79 1.57 11.46 19.40
CA THR A 79 1.25 12.87 19.47
C THR A 79 1.47 13.57 18.12
N LEU A 80 0.86 14.72 17.91
CA LEU A 80 1.09 15.54 16.73
C LEU A 80 2.59 15.91 16.58
N LYS A 81 3.28 16.16 17.68
CA LYS A 81 4.73 16.44 17.67
C LYS A 81 5.53 15.25 17.11
N GLN A 82 5.19 14.03 17.53
CA GLN A 82 5.82 12.81 17.00
C GLN A 82 5.49 12.60 15.52
N LEU A 83 4.24 12.83 15.11
CA LEU A 83 3.86 12.79 13.70
C LEU A 83 4.72 13.73 12.84
N LEU A 84 4.93 14.96 13.30
CA LEU A 84 5.69 15.95 12.54
C LEU A 84 7.19 15.68 12.49
N SER A 85 7.73 14.98 13.50
CA SER A 85 9.18 14.75 13.64
C SER A 85 9.65 13.34 13.27
N ASP A 86 8.75 12.35 13.24
CA ASP A 86 9.10 10.95 12.97
C ASP A 86 8.65 10.52 11.56
N GLU A 87 9.60 10.43 10.65
CA GLU A 87 9.34 10.02 9.26
C GLU A 87 8.75 8.61 9.14
N ARG A 88 8.97 7.74 10.13
CA ARG A 88 8.38 6.41 10.13
C ARG A 88 6.89 6.45 10.44
N ILE A 89 6.48 7.30 11.36
CA ILE A 89 5.05 7.53 11.68
C ILE A 89 4.35 8.14 10.46
N LYS A 90 4.97 9.13 9.82
CA LYS A 90 4.46 9.71 8.58
C LYS A 90 4.29 8.65 7.48
N GLU A 91 5.32 7.81 7.27
CA GLU A 91 5.25 6.74 6.28
C GLU A 91 4.06 5.79 6.52
N ILE A 92 3.81 5.41 7.78
CA ILE A 92 2.67 4.54 8.14
C ILE A 92 1.34 5.21 7.79
N LEU A 93 1.15 6.47 8.19
CA LEU A 93 -0.09 7.20 7.94
C LEU A 93 -0.29 7.51 6.47
N TYR A 94 0.76 7.90 5.75
CA TYR A 94 0.68 8.16 4.32
C TYR A 94 0.37 6.89 3.52
N GLU A 95 1.01 5.75 3.84
CA GLU A 95 0.73 4.49 3.18
C GLU A 95 -0.72 4.05 3.44
N ASN A 96 -1.24 4.23 4.66
CA ASN A 96 -2.64 3.97 4.99
C ASN A 96 -3.59 4.88 4.19
N SER A 97 -3.31 6.18 4.13
CA SER A 97 -4.11 7.16 3.39
C SER A 97 -4.15 6.85 1.89
N ILE A 98 -3.02 6.42 1.31
CA ILE A 98 -2.97 5.97 -0.08
C ILE A 98 -3.83 4.73 -0.27
N ALA A 99 -3.70 3.71 0.58
CA ALA A 99 -4.49 2.49 0.51
C ALA A 99 -5.99 2.77 0.57
N LYS A 100 -6.41 3.62 1.53
CA LYS A 100 -7.78 4.09 1.67
C LYS A 100 -8.28 4.75 0.39
N THR A 101 -7.55 5.75 -0.11
CA THR A 101 -7.95 6.52 -1.29
C THR A 101 -8.10 5.61 -2.53
N LEU A 102 -7.18 4.68 -2.73
CA LEU A 102 -7.27 3.72 -3.83
C LEU A 102 -8.45 2.77 -3.68
N ALA A 103 -8.71 2.26 -2.47
CA ALA A 103 -9.83 1.38 -2.20
C ALA A 103 -11.18 2.09 -2.40
N GLU A 104 -11.32 3.32 -1.91
CA GLU A 104 -12.52 4.17 -2.10
C GLU A 104 -12.76 4.52 -3.57
N ALA A 105 -11.70 4.63 -4.38
CA ALA A 105 -11.78 4.78 -5.83
C ALA A 105 -12.14 3.47 -6.56
N GLY A 106 -12.29 2.36 -5.85
CA GLY A 106 -12.69 1.06 -6.38
C GLY A 106 -11.55 0.20 -6.92
N TYR A 107 -10.31 0.56 -6.65
CA TYR A 107 -9.18 -0.27 -7.05
C TYR A 107 -8.98 -1.48 -6.14
N GLY A 108 -8.67 -2.65 -6.72
CA GLY A 108 -8.07 -3.75 -5.98
C GLY A 108 -6.66 -3.38 -5.53
N LEU A 109 -6.35 -3.60 -4.26
CA LEU A 109 -5.05 -3.27 -3.70
C LEU A 109 -4.08 -4.44 -3.80
N TYR A 110 -2.93 -4.19 -4.40
CA TYR A 110 -1.82 -5.16 -4.47
C TYR A 110 -0.51 -4.45 -4.14
N TYR A 111 0.48 -5.19 -3.66
CA TYR A 111 1.85 -4.74 -3.53
C TYR A 111 2.82 -5.76 -4.13
N TYR A 112 3.96 -5.29 -4.58
CA TYR A 112 4.99 -6.18 -5.11
C TYR A 112 6.18 -6.24 -4.15
N GLN A 113 6.67 -7.45 -3.93
CA GLN A 113 7.91 -7.67 -3.19
C GLN A 113 8.72 -8.75 -3.88
N SER A 114 9.96 -8.42 -4.28
CA SER A 114 10.90 -9.38 -4.85
C SER A 114 11.61 -10.18 -3.75
N GLU A 115 12.22 -11.30 -4.12
CA GLU A 115 13.12 -12.06 -3.25
C GLU A 115 14.32 -11.21 -2.76
N GLY A 116 14.79 -10.27 -3.60
CA GLY A 116 15.88 -9.34 -3.31
C GLY A 116 15.49 -8.09 -2.52
N LYS A 117 14.35 -8.09 -1.80
CA LYS A 117 13.84 -6.98 -0.97
C LYS A 117 13.38 -5.73 -1.72
N ALA A 118 13.37 -5.69 -3.06
CA ALA A 118 12.73 -4.58 -3.76
C ALA A 118 11.22 -4.64 -3.52
N GLU A 119 10.64 -3.53 -3.04
CA GLU A 119 9.22 -3.43 -2.73
C GLU A 119 8.62 -2.24 -3.46
N VAL A 120 7.42 -2.43 -4.04
CA VAL A 120 6.57 -1.37 -4.57
C VAL A 120 5.32 -1.33 -3.70
N SER A 121 5.03 -0.19 -3.07
CA SER A 121 4.01 -0.04 -2.04
C SER A 121 2.62 -0.46 -2.51
N PHE A 122 2.24 -0.03 -3.73
CA PHE A 122 0.98 -0.44 -4.36
C PHE A 122 1.16 -0.73 -5.85
N VAL A 123 0.38 -1.67 -6.34
CA VAL A 123 0.20 -1.93 -7.77
C VAL A 123 -1.29 -1.99 -8.03
N ILE A 124 -1.79 -1.17 -8.93
CA ILE A 124 -3.21 -1.14 -9.30
C ILE A 124 -3.39 -1.50 -10.77
N GLN A 125 -4.60 -1.91 -11.13
CA GLN A 125 -5.03 -2.06 -12.51
C GLN A 125 -6.20 -1.13 -12.76
N ASN A 126 -6.06 -0.24 -13.74
CA ASN A 126 -7.14 0.66 -14.10
C ASN A 126 -8.22 -0.03 -14.95
N ARG A 127 -9.32 0.68 -15.24
CA ARG A 127 -10.46 0.14 -16.03
C ARG A 127 -10.09 -0.26 -17.46
N MET A 128 -9.03 0.33 -18.01
CA MET A 128 -8.50 -0.03 -19.33
C MET A 128 -7.55 -1.24 -19.28
N GLY A 129 -7.38 -1.87 -18.12
CA GLY A 129 -6.49 -3.01 -17.93
C GLY A 129 -5.03 -2.63 -17.73
N LYS A 130 -4.67 -1.34 -17.72
CA LYS A 130 -3.30 -0.88 -17.54
C LYS A 130 -2.84 -1.09 -16.10
N ILE A 131 -1.65 -1.64 -15.93
CA ILE A 131 -1.01 -1.85 -14.64
C ILE A 131 -0.15 -0.63 -14.28
N ILE A 132 -0.37 -0.09 -13.09
CA ILE A 132 0.30 1.13 -12.62
C ILE A 132 0.87 0.86 -11.23
N PRO A 133 2.21 0.81 -11.09
CA PRO A 133 2.86 0.76 -9.79
C PRO A 133 2.88 2.14 -9.15
N ILE A 134 2.69 2.18 -7.83
CA ILE A 134 2.68 3.38 -7.01
C ILE A 134 3.65 3.19 -5.86
N GLU A 135 4.62 4.09 -5.73
CA GLU A 135 5.63 4.07 -4.70
C GLU A 135 5.50 5.32 -3.82
N LEU A 136 5.36 5.12 -2.51
CA LEU A 136 5.47 6.21 -1.54
C LEU A 136 6.95 6.51 -1.28
N ILE A 137 7.35 7.76 -1.40
CA ILE A 137 8.69 8.27 -1.09
C ILE A 137 8.60 9.25 0.07
N THR A 138 9.23 8.92 1.17
CA THR A 138 9.48 9.81 2.30
C THR A 138 10.97 10.17 2.37
N LYS A 139 11.35 11.11 3.22
CA LYS A 139 12.77 11.52 3.38
C LYS A 139 13.70 10.36 3.78
N ARG A 140 13.13 9.28 4.32
CA ARG A 140 13.85 8.08 4.76
C ARG A 140 14.22 7.12 3.62
N ASP A 141 13.61 7.29 2.45
CA ASP A 141 13.68 6.25 1.43
C ASP A 141 14.92 6.31 0.54
N SER A 142 15.75 5.26 0.68
CA SER A 142 16.71 4.84 -0.34
C SER A 142 16.05 4.01 -1.47
N LYS A 143 14.74 3.82 -1.44
CA LYS A 143 13.98 2.87 -2.30
C LYS A 143 13.75 3.33 -3.74
N ALA A 144 14.32 4.46 -4.16
CA ALA A 144 14.16 4.99 -5.53
C ALA A 144 14.50 3.99 -6.66
N LYS A 145 15.16 2.88 -6.33
CA LYS A 145 15.53 1.83 -7.29
C LYS A 145 14.44 0.77 -7.49
N SER A 146 13.57 0.53 -6.49
CA SER A 146 12.58 -0.56 -6.54
C SER A 146 11.56 -0.37 -7.66
N LEU A 147 11.05 0.85 -7.80
CA LEU A 147 10.11 1.19 -8.87
C LEU A 147 10.72 0.99 -10.26
N ALA A 148 11.96 1.45 -10.47
CA ALA A 148 12.64 1.29 -11.75
C ALA A 148 12.90 -0.18 -12.09
N VAL A 149 13.27 -1.00 -11.10
CA VAL A 149 13.43 -2.45 -11.26
C VAL A 149 12.11 -3.11 -11.64
N PHE A 150 11.01 -2.73 -10.98
CA PHE A 150 9.66 -3.22 -11.29
C PHE A 150 9.25 -2.86 -12.72
N MET A 151 9.37 -1.57 -13.09
CA MET A 151 8.99 -1.08 -14.42
C MET A 151 9.77 -1.81 -15.52
N LYS A 152 11.08 -1.98 -15.35
CA LYS A 152 11.92 -2.72 -16.30
C LYS A 152 11.53 -4.19 -16.39
N LYS A 153 11.32 -4.86 -15.24
CA LYS A 153 11.00 -6.29 -15.17
C LYS A 153 9.68 -6.64 -15.86
N PHE A 154 8.68 -5.79 -15.69
CA PHE A 154 7.33 -6.03 -16.19
C PHE A 154 6.93 -5.17 -17.39
N THR A 155 7.89 -4.44 -17.95
CA THR A 155 7.69 -3.57 -19.15
C THR A 155 6.55 -2.57 -18.95
N VAL A 156 6.49 -1.96 -17.75
CA VAL A 156 5.48 -0.97 -17.40
C VAL A 156 5.98 0.41 -17.78
N THR A 157 5.15 1.18 -18.50
CA THR A 157 5.50 2.48 -19.12
C THR A 157 4.96 3.69 -18.36
N GLU A 158 4.26 3.50 -17.25
CA GLU A 158 3.73 4.57 -16.41
C GLU A 158 3.77 4.15 -14.95
N ALA A 159 4.18 5.06 -14.09
CA ALA A 159 4.24 4.84 -12.66
C ALA A 159 3.94 6.13 -11.90
N TYR A 160 3.51 5.99 -10.65
CA TYR A 160 3.32 7.13 -9.77
C TYR A 160 4.29 7.07 -8.60
N ARG A 161 4.79 8.23 -8.19
CA ARG A 161 5.49 8.46 -6.94
C ARG A 161 4.69 9.43 -6.08
N VAL A 162 4.29 8.97 -4.93
CA VAL A 162 3.60 9.80 -3.95
C VAL A 162 4.63 10.39 -3.00
N THR A 163 4.61 11.71 -2.85
CA THR A 163 5.63 12.45 -2.09
C THR A 163 5.00 13.63 -1.32
N GLU A 164 5.77 14.25 -0.44
CA GLU A 164 5.39 15.52 0.19
C GLU A 164 5.59 16.73 -0.74
N ASN A 165 6.26 16.55 -1.89
CA ASN A 165 6.53 17.61 -2.86
C ASN A 165 5.35 17.82 -3.80
N ASN A 166 5.37 18.96 -4.52
CA ASN A 166 4.34 19.30 -5.48
C ASN A 166 4.36 18.41 -6.74
N PHE A 167 3.31 18.49 -7.55
CA PHE A 167 3.21 17.78 -8.83
C PHE A 167 4.42 18.00 -9.72
N SER A 168 4.91 16.92 -10.29
CA SER A 168 5.95 16.97 -11.32
C SER A 168 5.92 15.69 -12.16
N THR A 169 6.62 15.70 -13.30
CA THR A 169 6.77 14.51 -14.13
C THR A 169 8.22 14.36 -14.51
N LYS A 170 8.78 13.17 -14.33
CA LYS A 170 10.13 12.85 -14.78
C LYS A 170 10.09 11.55 -15.57
N LYS A 171 10.29 11.65 -16.89
CA LYS A 171 10.15 10.52 -17.83
C LYS A 171 8.75 9.90 -17.70
N GLU A 172 8.68 8.62 -17.41
CA GLU A 172 7.46 7.79 -17.28
C GLU A 172 6.87 7.82 -15.86
N ILE A 173 7.43 8.61 -14.94
CA ILE A 173 7.02 8.67 -13.54
C ILE A 173 6.36 10.02 -13.27
N ARG A 174 5.11 9.98 -12.84
CA ARG A 174 4.37 11.14 -12.33
C ARG A 174 4.52 11.23 -10.82
N TYR A 175 4.89 12.39 -10.33
CA TYR A 175 4.99 12.69 -8.90
C TYR A 175 3.71 13.37 -8.44
N ILE A 176 3.10 12.84 -7.41
CA ILE A 176 1.81 13.27 -6.89
C ILE A 176 1.97 13.59 -5.41
N PRO A 177 1.54 14.78 -4.95
CA PRO A 177 1.48 15.06 -3.51
C PRO A 177 0.58 14.08 -2.78
N VAL A 178 0.95 13.68 -1.54
CA VAL A 178 0.12 12.78 -0.71
C VAL A 178 -1.31 13.32 -0.59
N TYR A 179 -1.47 14.63 -0.36
CA TYR A 179 -2.79 15.25 -0.22
C TYR A 179 -3.64 15.24 -1.49
N ALA A 180 -3.04 14.98 -2.64
CA ALA A 180 -3.73 14.99 -3.94
C ALA A 180 -3.98 13.57 -4.50
N MET A 181 -3.79 12.52 -3.70
CA MET A 181 -4.03 11.15 -4.13
C MET A 181 -5.46 10.88 -4.60
N PHE A 182 -6.45 11.62 -4.09
CA PHE A 182 -7.84 11.55 -4.54
C PHE A 182 -8.03 11.94 -6.02
N CYS A 183 -7.03 12.59 -6.64
CA CYS A 183 -7.04 12.89 -8.08
C CYS A 183 -6.78 11.67 -8.97
N LEU A 184 -6.30 10.55 -8.41
CA LEU A 184 -6.07 9.29 -9.15
C LEU A 184 -7.37 8.53 -9.48
N ASN A 185 -8.49 9.20 -9.57
CA ASN A 185 -9.74 8.59 -9.98
C ASN A 185 -9.80 8.54 -11.54
N ASP A 186 -10.04 7.34 -12.11
CA ASP A 186 -10.11 7.09 -13.57
C ASP A 186 -11.09 8.02 -14.33
N ASN A 187 -11.96 8.72 -13.61
CA ASN A 187 -12.93 9.65 -14.22
C ASN A 187 -12.39 11.08 -14.40
N ARG A 188 -11.12 11.37 -14.05
CA ARG A 188 -10.55 12.73 -14.06
C ARG A 188 -9.18 12.84 -14.75
N MET A 189 -8.75 11.78 -15.42
CA MET A 189 -7.52 11.80 -16.24
C MET A 189 -7.79 11.41 -17.68
#